data_100d7aced2fe8eeb328863e32acfbcfc
#
_entry.id   100d7aced2fe8eeb328863e32acfbcfc
#
_cell.length_a   1.000
_cell.length_b   1.000
_cell.length_c   1.000
_cell.angle_alpha   90.00
_cell.angle_beta   90.00
_cell.angle_gamma   90.00
#
_symmetry.space_group_name_H-M   'P 1'
#
loop_
_entity.id
_entity.type
_entity.pdbx_description
1 polymer ?
#
loop_
_entity_poly.entity_id
_entity_poly.type
_entity_poly.pdbx_seq_one_letter_code
_entity_poly.pdbx_strand_id
1 'polypeptide(L)'
;MASISDGRVVLISGGNRGIGLAIARAFISRSYRVSLGARDPQSLVDAFGPQTDKLLYARFDAFDIPTAAAWVDATVARFGRIDALVNNAGSGERVSLMDDNDEALDRLWAVNVKAPLRLTRLCLPELEQTGAGRIVNVASLSGKRVRNAFVGYNMTKFALMGLTHTTRHVAWEKGVRATAVCPSFVRTEMSAYTSKVSPEDMIQPETMAELVCTLVELPNSAAIAELLVNCRLEDML
;
A
#
# COMPACT_ATOMS: atom_id res chain seq x y z
N MET A 1 -26.06 -16.45 0.88
CA MET A 1 -25.85 -15.01 0.69
C MET A 1 -24.51 -14.84 0.00
N ALA A 2 -24.44 -14.13 -1.14
CA ALA A 2 -23.17 -13.81 -1.78
C ALA A 2 -22.33 -12.98 -0.80
N SER A 3 -21.05 -13.30 -0.66
CA SER A 3 -20.12 -12.53 0.19
C SER A 3 -20.06 -11.11 -0.33
N ILE A 4 -19.95 -10.10 0.56
CA ILE A 4 -19.74 -8.68 0.21
C ILE A 4 -18.51 -8.47 -0.69
N SER A 5 -17.59 -9.43 -0.69
CA SER A 5 -16.33 -9.45 -1.45
C SER A 5 -16.43 -10.07 -2.85
N ASP A 6 -17.54 -10.78 -3.16
CA ASP A 6 -17.61 -11.57 -4.39
C ASP A 6 -17.58 -10.65 -5.63
N GLY A 7 -16.55 -10.82 -6.45
CA GLY A 7 -16.32 -10.04 -7.66
C GLY A 7 -15.62 -8.68 -7.47
N ARG A 8 -15.35 -8.21 -6.24
CA ARG A 8 -14.58 -6.98 -6.00
C ARG A 8 -13.11 -7.17 -6.37
N VAL A 9 -12.52 -6.13 -6.91
CA VAL A 9 -11.14 -6.11 -7.42
C VAL A 9 -10.26 -5.24 -6.55
N VAL A 10 -9.13 -5.78 -6.10
CA VAL A 10 -8.12 -5.02 -5.36
C VAL A 10 -6.79 -5.00 -6.11
N LEU A 11 -6.22 -3.81 -6.31
CA LEU A 11 -4.85 -3.59 -6.78
C LEU A 11 -3.90 -3.48 -5.59
N ILE A 12 -2.76 -4.20 -5.61
CA ILE A 12 -1.77 -4.15 -4.53
C ILE A 12 -0.36 -3.98 -5.11
N SER A 13 0.30 -2.88 -4.82
CA SER A 13 1.68 -2.67 -5.22
C SER A 13 2.65 -3.33 -4.23
N GLY A 14 3.68 -4.03 -4.76
CA GLY A 14 4.65 -4.74 -3.94
C GLY A 14 4.05 -5.96 -3.22
N GLY A 15 3.24 -6.76 -3.94
CA GLY A 15 2.52 -7.92 -3.41
C GLY A 15 3.36 -9.19 -3.22
N ASN A 16 4.65 -9.17 -3.58
CA ASN A 16 5.50 -10.37 -3.62
C ASN A 16 6.21 -10.71 -2.30
N ARG A 17 6.22 -9.83 -1.30
CA ARG A 17 6.88 -10.05 0.01
C ARG A 17 6.28 -9.18 1.12
N GLY A 18 6.66 -9.50 2.36
CA GLY A 18 6.34 -8.70 3.55
C GLY A 18 4.85 -8.43 3.72
N ILE A 19 4.51 -7.18 4.04
CA ILE A 19 3.12 -6.75 4.28
C ILE A 19 2.26 -6.97 3.03
N GLY A 20 2.77 -6.63 1.83
CA GLY A 20 2.01 -6.79 0.58
C GLY A 20 1.65 -8.23 0.26
N LEU A 21 2.55 -9.18 0.53
CA LEU A 21 2.29 -10.62 0.38
C LEU A 21 1.17 -11.08 1.33
N ALA A 22 1.22 -10.67 2.60
CA ALA A 22 0.20 -11.01 3.58
C ALA A 22 -1.17 -10.40 3.20
N ILE A 23 -1.20 -9.13 2.77
CA ILE A 23 -2.41 -8.46 2.28
C ILE A 23 -3.00 -9.21 1.08
N ALA A 24 -2.17 -9.57 0.10
CA ALA A 24 -2.63 -10.31 -1.08
C ALA A 24 -3.26 -11.65 -0.69
N ARG A 25 -2.62 -12.44 0.17
CA ARG A 25 -3.15 -13.70 0.70
C ARG A 25 -4.48 -13.51 1.42
N ALA A 26 -4.61 -12.47 2.23
CA ALA A 26 -5.83 -12.17 2.97
C ALA A 26 -7.00 -11.80 2.04
N PHE A 27 -6.77 -11.06 0.95
CA PHE A 27 -7.81 -10.76 -0.03
C PHE A 27 -8.18 -12.00 -0.89
N ILE A 28 -7.19 -12.81 -1.27
CA ILE A 28 -7.44 -14.08 -1.98
C ILE A 28 -8.35 -14.99 -1.14
N SER A 29 -8.07 -15.16 0.16
CA SER A 29 -8.88 -15.98 1.07
C SER A 29 -10.32 -15.46 1.24
N ARG A 30 -10.54 -14.15 1.02
CA ARG A 30 -11.84 -13.49 1.03
C ARG A 30 -12.54 -13.46 -0.33
N SER A 31 -12.05 -14.23 -1.30
CA SER A 31 -12.62 -14.34 -2.65
C SER A 31 -12.61 -13.08 -3.50
N TYR A 32 -11.76 -12.10 -3.19
CA TYR A 32 -11.51 -10.97 -4.08
C TYR A 32 -10.79 -11.42 -5.36
N ARG A 33 -10.97 -10.68 -6.44
CA ARG A 33 -10.06 -10.67 -7.58
C ARG A 33 -8.88 -9.77 -7.22
N VAL A 34 -7.67 -10.29 -7.35
CA VAL A 34 -6.47 -9.61 -6.88
C VAL A 34 -5.53 -9.34 -8.03
N SER A 35 -5.16 -8.08 -8.22
CA SER A 35 -4.16 -7.64 -9.19
C SER A 35 -2.90 -7.19 -8.47
N LEU A 36 -1.78 -7.87 -8.72
CA LEU A 36 -0.52 -7.66 -8.03
C LEU A 36 0.53 -7.05 -8.95
N GLY A 37 1.14 -5.95 -8.51
CA GLY A 37 2.26 -5.32 -9.20
C GLY A 37 3.57 -5.53 -8.46
N ALA A 38 4.59 -5.99 -9.18
CA ALA A 38 5.96 -6.10 -8.70
C ALA A 38 6.96 -5.75 -9.80
N ARG A 39 8.19 -5.36 -9.43
CA ARG A 39 9.26 -5.08 -10.42
C ARG A 39 9.58 -6.29 -11.30
N ASP A 40 9.61 -7.45 -10.67
CA ASP A 40 9.74 -8.74 -11.33
C ASP A 40 8.46 -9.55 -11.09
N PRO A 41 7.61 -9.75 -12.12
CA PRO A 41 6.41 -10.56 -12.02
C PRO A 41 6.68 -12.04 -11.71
N GLN A 42 7.85 -12.58 -12.01
CA GLN A 42 8.21 -13.96 -11.67
C GLN A 42 8.15 -14.19 -10.16
N SER A 43 8.55 -13.20 -9.37
CA SER A 43 8.46 -13.27 -7.91
C SER A 43 7.02 -13.43 -7.38
N LEU A 44 6.02 -13.02 -8.16
CA LEU A 44 4.61 -13.24 -7.82
C LEU A 44 4.17 -14.67 -8.17
N VAL A 45 4.66 -15.18 -9.30
CA VAL A 45 4.45 -16.60 -9.67
C VAL A 45 5.07 -17.53 -8.62
N ASP A 46 6.26 -17.21 -8.14
CA ASP A 46 6.94 -17.99 -7.09
C ASP A 46 6.16 -17.97 -5.75
N ALA A 47 5.48 -16.86 -5.44
CA ALA A 47 4.74 -16.70 -4.19
C ALA A 47 3.32 -17.28 -4.19
N PHE A 48 2.65 -17.32 -5.37
CA PHE A 48 1.22 -17.63 -5.49
C PHE A 48 0.89 -18.70 -6.55
N GLY A 49 1.88 -19.16 -7.32
CA GLY A 49 1.65 -20.02 -8.49
C GLY A 49 1.24 -19.22 -9.74
N PRO A 50 0.77 -19.89 -10.79
CA PRO A 50 0.38 -19.23 -12.03
C PRO A 50 -0.83 -18.31 -11.85
N GLN A 51 -0.99 -17.34 -12.75
CA GLN A 51 -2.19 -16.49 -12.81
C GLN A 51 -3.45 -17.35 -13.00
N THR A 52 -4.57 -16.86 -12.46
CA THR A 52 -5.88 -17.52 -12.55
C THR A 52 -6.94 -16.54 -13.04
N ASP A 53 -8.19 -16.97 -13.11
CA ASP A 53 -9.35 -16.11 -13.37
C ASP A 53 -9.55 -15.01 -12.31
N LYS A 54 -9.00 -15.21 -11.11
CA LYS A 54 -9.05 -14.27 -9.97
C LYS A 54 -7.73 -13.60 -9.64
N LEU A 55 -6.61 -14.01 -10.25
CA LEU A 55 -5.28 -13.48 -9.99
C LEU A 55 -4.61 -12.94 -11.26
N LEU A 56 -4.21 -11.68 -11.22
CA LEU A 56 -3.44 -11.01 -12.27
C LEU A 56 -2.10 -10.53 -11.70
N TYR A 57 -1.02 -10.78 -12.41
CA TYR A 57 0.32 -10.26 -12.12
C TYR A 57 0.78 -9.34 -13.22
N ALA A 58 1.38 -8.22 -12.84
CA ALA A 58 1.92 -7.27 -13.79
C ALA A 58 3.28 -6.71 -13.32
N ARG A 59 4.08 -6.30 -14.29
CA ARG A 59 5.27 -5.52 -13.98
C ARG A 59 4.84 -4.12 -13.52
N PHE A 60 5.30 -3.73 -12.35
CA PHE A 60 5.16 -2.38 -11.81
C PHE A 60 6.50 -1.92 -11.24
N ASP A 61 7.09 -0.92 -11.86
CA ASP A 61 8.34 -0.32 -11.44
C ASP A 61 8.15 1.19 -11.24
N ALA A 62 8.46 1.69 -10.05
CA ALA A 62 8.36 3.12 -9.73
C ALA A 62 9.23 4.01 -10.63
N PHE A 63 10.32 3.45 -11.18
CA PHE A 63 11.27 4.14 -12.07
C PHE A 63 10.87 4.04 -13.55
N ASP A 64 10.05 3.07 -13.92
CA ASP A 64 9.54 2.87 -15.29
C ASP A 64 8.07 3.31 -15.33
N ILE A 65 7.88 4.59 -15.63
CA ILE A 65 6.57 5.28 -15.53
C ILE A 65 5.44 4.59 -16.31
N PRO A 66 5.63 4.13 -17.55
CA PRO A 66 4.61 3.44 -18.34
C PRO A 66 4.06 2.18 -17.68
N THR A 67 4.82 1.49 -16.84
CA THR A 67 4.39 0.23 -16.21
C THR A 67 3.17 0.40 -15.31
N ALA A 68 3.00 1.56 -14.71
CA ALA A 68 1.83 1.86 -13.86
C ALA A 68 0.53 1.90 -14.67
N ALA A 69 0.52 2.62 -15.81
CA ALA A 69 -0.65 2.69 -16.68
C ALA A 69 -0.95 1.32 -17.30
N ALA A 70 0.06 0.64 -17.85
CA ALA A 70 -0.10 -0.68 -18.43
C ALA A 70 -0.70 -1.70 -17.44
N TRP A 71 -0.29 -1.63 -16.16
CA TRP A 71 -0.84 -2.50 -15.13
C TRP A 71 -2.30 -2.19 -14.79
N VAL A 72 -2.66 -0.91 -14.64
CA VAL A 72 -4.05 -0.50 -14.38
C VAL A 72 -4.95 -0.89 -15.55
N ASP A 73 -4.53 -0.61 -16.81
CA ASP A 73 -5.26 -0.98 -18.02
C ASP A 73 -5.46 -2.50 -18.13
N ALA A 74 -4.42 -3.29 -17.88
CA ALA A 74 -4.52 -4.75 -17.86
C ALA A 74 -5.51 -5.26 -16.79
N THR A 75 -5.57 -4.59 -15.62
CA THR A 75 -6.51 -4.93 -14.57
C THR A 75 -7.95 -4.64 -14.99
N VAL A 76 -8.19 -3.46 -15.56
CA VAL A 76 -9.53 -3.07 -16.04
C VAL A 76 -9.95 -3.99 -17.21
N ALA A 77 -9.06 -4.26 -18.15
CA ALA A 77 -9.33 -5.17 -19.26
C ALA A 77 -9.68 -6.59 -18.78
N ARG A 78 -9.02 -7.08 -17.71
CA ARG A 78 -9.23 -8.43 -17.18
C ARG A 78 -10.46 -8.56 -16.29
N PHE A 79 -10.72 -7.57 -15.43
CA PHE A 79 -11.71 -7.66 -14.36
C PHE A 79 -12.88 -6.68 -14.50
N GLY A 80 -12.79 -5.70 -15.41
CA GLY A 80 -13.83 -4.73 -15.71
C GLY A 80 -14.01 -3.62 -14.67
N ARG A 81 -13.25 -3.61 -13.56
CA ARG A 81 -13.39 -2.65 -12.46
C ARG A 81 -12.20 -2.66 -11.51
N ILE A 82 -12.09 -1.62 -10.68
CA ILE A 82 -11.20 -1.56 -9.52
C ILE A 82 -12.00 -1.03 -8.34
N ASP A 83 -12.08 -1.81 -7.24
CA ASP A 83 -12.78 -1.43 -6.02
C ASP A 83 -11.86 -0.91 -4.92
N ALA A 84 -10.61 -1.38 -4.92
CA ALA A 84 -9.63 -0.93 -3.95
C ALA A 84 -8.22 -0.83 -4.55
N LEU A 85 -7.45 0.17 -4.07
CA LEU A 85 -6.03 0.34 -4.32
C LEU A 85 -5.28 0.27 -3.00
N VAL A 86 -4.29 -0.62 -2.91
CA VAL A 86 -3.35 -0.68 -1.78
C VAL A 86 -1.97 -0.25 -2.26
N ASN A 87 -1.59 0.98 -1.94
CA ASN A 87 -0.24 1.49 -2.14
C ASN A 87 0.65 0.97 -1.02
N ASN A 88 1.26 -0.21 -1.23
CA ASN A 88 2.12 -0.88 -0.27
C ASN A 88 3.60 -0.86 -0.68
N ALA A 89 3.93 -0.83 -1.97
CA ALA A 89 5.32 -0.75 -2.40
C ALA A 89 6.04 0.42 -1.74
N GLY A 90 7.19 0.16 -1.16
CA GLY A 90 7.96 1.17 -0.45
C GLY A 90 9.44 0.80 -0.34
N SER A 91 10.27 1.81 -0.13
CA SER A 91 11.69 1.69 0.18
C SER A 91 11.99 2.31 1.55
N GLY A 92 12.86 1.64 2.31
CA GLY A 92 13.41 2.12 3.58
C GLY A 92 14.88 2.52 3.45
N GLU A 93 15.33 2.94 2.28
CA GLU A 93 16.70 3.40 2.04
C GLU A 93 17.07 4.49 3.05
N ARG A 94 18.27 4.43 3.58
CA ARG A 94 18.71 5.33 4.63
C ARG A 94 19.37 6.55 4.00
N VAL A 95 18.74 7.69 4.17
CA VAL A 95 19.26 8.99 3.79
C VAL A 95 19.39 9.80 5.05
N SER A 96 20.63 10.21 5.38
CA SER A 96 20.98 11.03 6.53
C SER A 96 20.88 12.52 6.17
N LEU A 97 20.69 13.36 7.19
CA LEU A 97 20.79 14.83 7.02
C LEU A 97 22.19 15.28 6.58
N MET A 98 23.20 14.43 6.82
CA MET A 98 24.61 14.75 6.52
C MET A 98 25.08 14.17 5.17
N ASP A 99 24.20 13.50 4.42
CA ASP A 99 24.53 13.00 3.08
C ASP A 99 24.64 14.19 2.11
N ASP A 100 25.61 14.12 1.22
CA ASP A 100 25.99 15.22 0.31
C ASP A 100 25.44 15.04 -1.12
N ASN A 101 24.69 13.97 -1.38
CA ASN A 101 24.01 13.76 -2.66
C ASN A 101 22.56 13.32 -2.49
N ASP A 102 21.75 13.67 -3.47
CA ASP A 102 20.31 13.46 -3.44
C ASP A 102 19.84 12.18 -4.17
N GLU A 103 20.73 11.37 -4.74
CA GLU A 103 20.33 10.21 -5.54
C GLU A 103 19.48 9.21 -4.74
N ALA A 104 19.86 8.93 -3.48
CA ALA A 104 19.11 8.05 -2.60
C ALA A 104 17.76 8.67 -2.20
N LEU A 105 17.72 9.98 -2.01
CA LEU A 105 16.49 10.73 -1.75
C LEU A 105 15.55 10.69 -2.96
N ASP A 106 16.06 10.87 -4.18
CA ASP A 106 15.28 10.78 -5.41
C ASP A 106 14.68 9.38 -5.61
N ARG A 107 15.44 8.32 -5.30
CA ARG A 107 14.92 6.94 -5.30
C ARG A 107 13.80 6.76 -4.29
N LEU A 108 13.98 7.22 -3.05
CA LEU A 108 12.93 7.19 -2.03
C LEU A 108 11.68 7.95 -2.49
N TRP A 109 11.87 9.13 -3.06
CA TRP A 109 10.76 9.96 -3.53
C TRP A 109 10.01 9.31 -4.68
N ALA A 110 10.72 8.70 -5.61
CA ALA A 110 10.11 7.97 -6.72
C ALA A 110 9.22 6.82 -6.22
N VAL A 111 9.71 6.02 -5.27
CA VAL A 111 8.99 4.82 -4.78
C VAL A 111 7.91 5.18 -3.78
N ASN A 112 8.21 6.02 -2.78
CA ASN A 112 7.31 6.24 -1.64
C ASN A 112 6.27 7.34 -1.86
N VAL A 113 6.47 8.22 -2.87
CA VAL A 113 5.61 9.39 -3.10
C VAL A 113 5.06 9.40 -4.53
N LYS A 114 5.93 9.45 -5.54
CA LYS A 114 5.50 9.60 -6.94
C LYS A 114 4.74 8.38 -7.45
N ALA A 115 5.17 7.17 -7.09
CA ALA A 115 4.50 5.93 -7.50
C ALA A 115 3.08 5.80 -6.90
N PRO A 116 2.85 5.98 -5.57
CA PRO A 116 1.51 6.02 -4.99
C PRO A 116 0.61 7.12 -5.60
N LEU A 117 1.16 8.33 -5.82
CA LEU A 117 0.41 9.41 -6.48
C LEU A 117 -0.03 9.01 -7.88
N ARG A 118 0.86 8.40 -8.67
CA ARG A 118 0.57 7.94 -10.03
C ARG A 118 -0.51 6.86 -10.05
N LEU A 119 -0.37 5.83 -9.22
CA LEU A 119 -1.39 4.77 -9.11
C LEU A 119 -2.73 5.32 -8.64
N THR A 120 -2.72 6.24 -7.66
CA THR A 120 -3.94 6.89 -7.20
C THR A 120 -4.65 7.62 -8.35
N ARG A 121 -3.92 8.41 -9.15
CA ARG A 121 -4.49 9.13 -10.31
C ARG A 121 -5.07 8.17 -11.36
N LEU A 122 -4.37 7.09 -11.66
CA LEU A 122 -4.80 6.11 -12.67
C LEU A 122 -6.01 5.29 -12.21
N CYS A 123 -6.07 4.93 -10.92
CA CYS A 123 -7.18 4.13 -10.39
C CYS A 123 -8.40 4.97 -9.99
N LEU A 124 -8.25 6.28 -9.77
CA LEU A 124 -9.31 7.12 -9.23
C LEU A 124 -10.60 7.08 -10.05
N PRO A 125 -10.59 7.15 -11.39
CA PRO A 125 -11.83 7.08 -12.20
C PRO A 125 -12.59 5.76 -11.95
N GLU A 126 -11.91 4.64 -11.91
CA GLU A 126 -12.52 3.32 -11.66
C GLU A 126 -13.09 3.23 -10.23
N LEU A 127 -12.35 3.72 -9.23
CA LEU A 127 -12.80 3.76 -7.85
C LEU A 127 -14.04 4.64 -7.66
N GLU A 128 -14.11 5.78 -8.34
CA GLU A 128 -15.27 6.69 -8.34
C GLU A 128 -16.51 6.03 -8.95
N GLN A 129 -16.35 5.29 -10.06
CA GLN A 129 -17.44 4.58 -10.71
C GLN A 129 -18.12 3.55 -9.78
N THR A 130 -17.39 2.99 -8.83
CA THR A 130 -17.98 2.04 -7.87
C THR A 130 -18.89 2.71 -6.84
N GLY A 131 -18.79 4.02 -6.63
CA GLY A 131 -19.45 4.76 -5.55
C GLY A 131 -19.02 4.33 -4.14
N ALA A 132 -18.08 3.39 -4.02
CA ALA A 132 -17.59 2.81 -2.76
C ALA A 132 -16.09 2.45 -2.83
N GLY A 133 -15.30 3.21 -3.60
CA GLY A 133 -13.87 2.98 -3.80
C GLY A 133 -13.06 3.11 -2.51
N ARG A 134 -11.99 2.32 -2.39
CA ARG A 134 -11.10 2.33 -1.24
C ARG A 134 -9.64 2.53 -1.67
N ILE A 135 -8.94 3.40 -0.96
CA ILE A 135 -7.50 3.58 -1.13
C ILE A 135 -6.83 3.40 0.23
N VAL A 136 -5.89 2.48 0.32
CA VAL A 136 -5.08 2.28 1.52
C VAL A 136 -3.63 2.58 1.19
N ASN A 137 -3.07 3.57 1.86
CA ASN A 137 -1.65 3.92 1.75
C ASN A 137 -0.89 3.37 2.95
N VAL A 138 0.03 2.43 2.72
CA VAL A 138 0.90 1.90 3.79
C VAL A 138 2.00 2.92 4.07
N ALA A 139 1.70 3.79 5.01
CA ALA A 139 2.59 4.85 5.47
C ALA A 139 3.60 4.33 6.52
N SER A 140 3.68 4.97 7.67
CA SER A 140 4.51 4.63 8.83
C SER A 140 4.20 5.60 9.96
N LEU A 141 4.51 5.24 11.20
CA LEU A 141 4.61 6.22 12.30
C LEU A 141 5.63 7.32 12.00
N SER A 142 6.62 7.05 11.13
CA SER A 142 7.56 8.07 10.63
C SER A 142 6.91 9.15 9.76
N GLY A 143 5.66 8.97 9.34
CA GLY A 143 4.84 10.02 8.72
C GLY A 143 4.03 10.85 9.71
N LYS A 144 4.08 10.53 11.00
CA LYS A 144 3.38 11.24 12.09
C LYS A 144 4.34 11.96 13.03
N ARG A 145 5.53 11.39 13.22
CA ARG A 145 6.55 11.90 14.13
C ARG A 145 7.94 11.43 13.70
N VAL A 146 8.97 12.16 14.12
CA VAL A 146 10.36 11.82 13.82
C VAL A 146 11.02 11.24 15.09
N ARG A 147 11.42 9.96 15.03
CA ARG A 147 12.17 9.27 16.10
C ARG A 147 13.38 8.48 15.58
N ASN A 148 13.83 8.81 14.38
CA ASN A 148 15.02 8.25 13.75
C ASN A 148 15.74 9.33 12.92
N ALA A 149 16.97 9.05 12.51
CA ALA A 149 17.80 9.99 11.76
C ALA A 149 17.62 9.87 10.22
N PHE A 150 16.65 9.10 9.74
CA PHE A 150 16.46 8.83 8.30
C PHE A 150 15.59 9.92 7.68
N VAL A 151 16.17 11.09 7.42
CA VAL A 151 15.46 12.29 6.96
C VAL A 151 14.66 12.01 5.68
N GLY A 152 15.25 11.35 4.68
CA GLY A 152 14.58 11.04 3.42
C GLY A 152 13.35 10.15 3.61
N TYR A 153 13.46 9.10 4.42
CA TYR A 153 12.33 8.23 4.74
C TYR A 153 11.21 9.00 5.46
N ASN A 154 11.55 9.78 6.49
CA ASN A 154 10.58 10.58 7.23
C ASN A 154 9.84 11.52 6.28
N MET A 155 10.56 12.35 5.48
CA MET A 155 9.98 13.28 4.52
C MET A 155 9.00 12.57 3.58
N THR A 156 9.37 11.42 3.01
CA THR A 156 8.50 10.70 2.07
C THR A 156 7.25 10.13 2.75
N LYS A 157 7.34 9.71 4.01
CA LYS A 157 6.17 9.21 4.76
C LYS A 157 5.22 10.34 5.19
N PHE A 158 5.73 11.53 5.54
CA PHE A 158 4.89 12.72 5.71
C PHE A 158 4.22 13.15 4.40
N ALA A 159 4.92 13.09 3.27
CA ALA A 159 4.33 13.37 1.95
C ALA A 159 3.20 12.40 1.60
N LEU A 160 3.32 11.11 1.96
CA LEU A 160 2.28 10.11 1.75
C LEU A 160 1.04 10.37 2.62
N MET A 161 1.22 10.91 3.84
CA MET A 161 0.09 11.40 4.66
C MET A 161 -0.64 12.53 3.94
N GLY A 162 0.10 13.53 3.43
CA GLY A 162 -0.46 14.62 2.64
C GLY A 162 -1.26 14.13 1.43
N LEU A 163 -0.71 13.18 0.66
CA LEU A 163 -1.43 12.53 -0.45
C LEU A 163 -2.74 11.88 0.01
N THR A 164 -2.71 11.17 1.14
CA THR A 164 -3.90 10.49 1.67
C THR A 164 -5.00 11.50 2.00
N HIS A 165 -4.67 12.57 2.73
CA HIS A 165 -5.65 13.58 3.13
C HIS A 165 -6.18 14.37 1.94
N THR A 166 -5.32 14.72 0.97
CA THR A 166 -5.76 15.37 -0.28
C THR A 166 -6.73 14.48 -1.05
N THR A 167 -6.41 13.18 -1.18
CA THR A 167 -7.30 12.22 -1.87
C THR A 167 -8.65 12.10 -1.15
N ARG A 168 -8.68 12.07 0.18
CA ARG A 168 -9.92 12.11 0.96
C ARG A 168 -10.77 13.33 0.64
N HIS A 169 -10.15 14.50 0.59
CA HIS A 169 -10.85 15.76 0.32
C HIS A 169 -11.44 15.79 -1.09
N VAL A 170 -10.66 15.40 -2.09
CA VAL A 170 -11.03 15.49 -3.51
C VAL A 170 -12.11 14.47 -3.91
N ALA A 171 -12.02 13.24 -3.36
CA ALA A 171 -12.82 12.12 -3.85
C ALA A 171 -13.97 11.71 -2.90
N TRP A 172 -14.19 12.43 -1.81
CA TRP A 172 -15.17 12.08 -0.78
C TRP A 172 -16.61 12.01 -1.32
N GLU A 173 -17.04 13.04 -2.05
CA GLU A 173 -18.40 13.13 -2.58
C GLU A 173 -18.68 12.07 -3.65
N LYS A 174 -17.65 11.51 -4.26
CA LYS A 174 -17.75 10.43 -5.24
C LYS A 174 -17.68 9.02 -4.59
N GLY A 175 -17.78 8.96 -3.27
CA GLY A 175 -17.82 7.70 -2.52
C GLY A 175 -16.47 7.04 -2.28
N VAL A 176 -15.34 7.66 -2.65
CA VAL A 176 -14.02 7.11 -2.39
C VAL A 176 -13.56 7.45 -0.97
N ARG A 177 -13.00 6.47 -0.27
CA ARG A 177 -12.40 6.64 1.06
C ARG A 177 -10.93 6.25 1.02
N ALA A 178 -10.06 7.15 1.44
CA ALA A 178 -8.62 6.89 1.53
C ALA A 178 -8.19 6.85 3.00
N THR A 179 -7.33 5.90 3.35
CA THR A 179 -6.79 5.69 4.69
C THR A 179 -5.27 5.60 4.65
N ALA A 180 -4.59 6.28 5.55
CA ALA A 180 -3.18 6.04 5.82
C ALA A 180 -3.05 5.01 6.95
N VAL A 181 -2.40 3.88 6.70
CA VAL A 181 -2.04 2.92 7.73
C VAL A 181 -0.60 3.19 8.15
N CYS A 182 -0.41 3.48 9.44
CA CYS A 182 0.84 3.96 10.01
C CYS A 182 1.39 2.96 11.03
N PRO A 183 2.02 1.86 10.58
CA PRO A 183 2.61 0.90 11.49
C PRO A 183 3.91 1.42 12.12
N SER A 184 4.24 0.89 13.29
CA SER A 184 5.57 0.89 13.85
C SER A 184 6.40 -0.23 13.23
N PHE A 185 7.10 -1.05 14.00
CA PHE A 185 7.90 -2.15 13.44
C PHE A 185 7.03 -3.34 13.05
N VAL A 186 7.04 -3.70 11.76
CA VAL A 186 6.41 -4.90 11.23
C VAL A 186 7.50 -5.91 10.88
N ARG A 187 7.35 -7.18 11.24
CA ARG A 187 8.31 -8.25 10.98
C ARG A 187 8.44 -8.54 9.48
N THR A 188 9.37 -7.84 8.83
CA THR A 188 9.67 -7.95 7.41
C THR A 188 11.17 -7.81 7.17
N GLU A 189 11.64 -8.09 5.95
CA GLU A 189 13.03 -7.82 5.56
C GLU A 189 13.43 -6.35 5.79
N MET A 190 12.50 -5.41 5.58
CA MET A 190 12.74 -3.98 5.77
C MET A 190 13.09 -3.64 7.23
N SER A 191 12.60 -4.37 8.20
CA SER A 191 12.85 -4.17 9.63
C SER A 191 13.94 -5.07 10.21
N ALA A 192 14.49 -6.01 9.43
CA ALA A 192 15.46 -6.99 9.89
C ALA A 192 16.76 -6.38 10.46
N TYR A 193 17.06 -5.14 10.12
CA TYR A 193 18.24 -4.42 10.59
C TYR A 193 18.12 -3.85 12.01
N THR A 194 16.92 -3.81 12.59
CA THR A 194 16.72 -3.14 13.89
C THR A 194 16.90 -4.13 15.06
N SER A 195 17.59 -3.69 16.10
CA SER A 195 17.65 -4.35 17.39
C SER A 195 16.75 -3.68 18.45
N LYS A 196 15.95 -2.67 18.06
CA LYS A 196 15.11 -1.90 18.98
C LYS A 196 13.90 -2.66 19.49
N VAL A 197 13.46 -3.66 18.74
CA VAL A 197 12.30 -4.52 19.03
C VAL A 197 12.66 -5.92 18.62
N SER A 198 12.37 -6.92 19.46
CA SER A 198 12.59 -8.32 19.08
C SER A 198 11.63 -8.73 17.94
N PRO A 199 12.00 -9.69 17.07
CA PRO A 199 11.10 -10.12 15.99
C PRO A 199 9.73 -10.63 16.48
N GLU A 200 9.69 -11.21 17.69
CA GLU A 200 8.47 -11.73 18.32
C GLU A 200 7.53 -10.60 18.76
N ASP A 201 8.10 -9.46 19.18
CA ASP A 201 7.36 -8.28 19.65
C ASP A 201 6.94 -7.35 18.50
N MET A 202 7.42 -7.60 17.27
CA MET A 202 7.01 -6.84 16.10
C MET A 202 5.58 -7.20 15.67
N ILE A 203 4.88 -6.24 15.07
CA ILE A 203 3.61 -6.50 14.38
C ILE A 203 3.85 -7.57 13.32
N GLN A 204 3.01 -8.60 13.26
CA GLN A 204 3.09 -9.59 12.20
C GLN A 204 2.46 -9.06 10.90
N PRO A 205 3.00 -9.39 9.71
CA PRO A 205 2.43 -8.98 8.43
C PRO A 205 0.95 -9.37 8.27
N GLU A 206 0.55 -10.51 8.83
CA GLU A 206 -0.82 -11.02 8.82
C GLU A 206 -1.77 -10.11 9.61
N THR A 207 -1.33 -9.56 10.74
CA THR A 207 -2.09 -8.57 11.51
C THR A 207 -2.34 -7.30 10.68
N MET A 208 -1.30 -6.84 9.97
CA MET A 208 -1.46 -5.69 9.05
C MET A 208 -2.44 -5.99 7.92
N ALA A 209 -2.42 -7.22 7.40
CA ALA A 209 -3.33 -7.65 6.35
C ALA A 209 -4.78 -7.64 6.80
N GLU A 210 -5.09 -8.16 7.99
CA GLU A 210 -6.43 -8.12 8.58
C GLU A 210 -6.95 -6.69 8.73
N LEU A 211 -6.11 -5.78 9.23
CA LEU A 211 -6.46 -4.36 9.37
C LEU A 211 -6.76 -3.73 8.01
N VAL A 212 -5.95 -4.00 6.98
CA VAL A 212 -6.16 -3.47 5.62
C VAL A 212 -7.45 -4.03 5.02
N CYS A 213 -7.74 -5.32 5.18
CA CYS A 213 -9.00 -5.91 4.72
C CYS A 213 -10.20 -5.24 5.41
N THR A 214 -10.13 -5.07 6.72
CA THR A 214 -11.19 -4.36 7.48
C THR A 214 -11.43 -2.96 6.91
N LEU A 215 -10.39 -2.18 6.64
CA LEU A 215 -10.51 -0.83 6.08
C LEU A 215 -11.17 -0.82 4.70
N VAL A 216 -10.89 -1.81 3.86
CA VAL A 216 -11.48 -1.94 2.52
C VAL A 216 -12.95 -2.38 2.61
N GLU A 217 -13.33 -3.14 3.61
CA GLU A 217 -14.68 -3.68 3.81
C GLU A 217 -15.64 -2.73 4.54
N LEU A 218 -15.14 -1.64 5.15
CA LEU A 218 -15.99 -0.65 5.82
C LEU A 218 -17.00 -0.02 4.85
N PRO A 219 -18.22 0.26 5.29
CA PRO A 219 -19.20 1.02 4.50
C PRO A 219 -18.76 2.49 4.35
N ASN A 220 -19.35 3.21 3.38
CA ASN A 220 -19.05 4.64 3.19
C ASN A 220 -19.37 5.53 4.38
N SER A 221 -20.28 5.09 5.25
CA SER A 221 -20.65 5.76 6.51
C SER A 221 -19.59 5.67 7.61
N ALA A 222 -18.57 4.79 7.44
CA ALA A 222 -17.49 4.60 8.41
C ALA A 222 -16.13 4.71 7.69
N ALA A 223 -15.50 5.88 7.76
CA ALA A 223 -14.21 6.12 7.13
C ALA A 223 -13.13 6.44 8.18
N ILE A 224 -12.06 5.67 8.18
CA ILE A 224 -10.89 5.89 9.03
C ILE A 224 -9.85 6.69 8.23
N ALA A 225 -9.49 7.87 8.72
CA ALA A 225 -8.50 8.71 8.03
C ALA A 225 -7.08 8.15 8.18
N GLU A 226 -6.75 7.77 9.42
CA GLU A 226 -5.44 7.28 9.81
C GLU A 226 -5.59 6.12 10.79
N LEU A 227 -4.86 5.06 10.56
CA LEU A 227 -4.79 3.91 11.47
C LEU A 227 -3.35 3.76 11.96
N LEU A 228 -3.12 4.13 13.22
CA LEU A 228 -1.83 4.02 13.88
C LEU A 228 -1.74 2.66 14.57
N VAL A 229 -0.68 1.90 14.27
CA VAL A 229 -0.51 0.53 14.77
C VAL A 229 0.85 0.43 15.47
N ASN A 230 0.84 0.28 16.78
CA ASN A 230 2.04 0.20 17.61
C ASN A 230 2.30 -1.23 18.07
N CYS A 231 3.56 -1.67 18.04
CA CYS A 231 3.98 -2.95 18.63
C CYS A 231 4.36 -2.82 20.11
N ARG A 232 4.51 -1.60 20.60
CA ARG A 232 4.81 -1.27 22.00
C ARG A 232 4.23 0.10 22.34
N LEU A 233 4.21 0.45 23.62
CA LEU A 233 3.83 1.81 24.02
C LEU A 233 4.83 2.82 23.43
N GLU A 234 4.32 3.71 22.60
CA GLU A 234 5.09 4.78 21.98
C GLU A 234 4.32 6.10 22.09
N ASP A 235 5.04 7.16 22.47
CA ASP A 235 4.46 8.49 22.43
C ASP A 235 4.16 8.88 20.98
N MET A 236 2.96 9.38 20.75
CA MET A 236 2.46 9.69 19.41
C MET A 236 2.71 11.14 18.99
N LEU A 237 3.14 11.96 19.93
CA LEU A 237 3.43 13.40 19.74
C LEU A 237 4.86 13.72 20.15
#